data_408a3dd4f1aa0b79ba72ce464e7a7b79
#
_entry.id   408a3dd4f1aa0b79ba72ce464e7a7b79
#
_cell.length_a   1.000
_cell.length_b   1.000
_cell.length_c   1.000
_cell.angle_alpha   90.00
_cell.angle_beta   90.00
_cell.angle_gamma   90.00
#
_symmetry.space_group_name_H-M   'P 1'
#
loop_
_entity.id
_entity.type
_entity.pdbx_description
1 polymer ?
#
loop_
_entity_poly.entity_id
_entity_poly.type
_entity_poly.pdbx_seq_one_letter_code
_entity_poly.pdbx_strand_id
1 'polypeptide(L)'
;MIKEISAENYLGIEIQEHELFDHEHLFVFEDDDKNFKAFIAIHSTKEGPAIGGCRFKEYESEIHAIEDVLKLSKAMTLKNRVAGVPFGGGKAVIIKNKQNNKEHLELFATFINHLDGAYLSAQDIGISLTDIRIVSQLSEHVLDNVDPGPYTAKGIYYALRSVKEYYFNGNNEDILIQGFGSVGSNLVSHLLDEGTKIYVDEADEMKLNTAVKLGCYPCKSIFKTSASIFSPCAIGGILNKEFIENSTFKVICGGANNQLLSDNLYNAIHSHGMLYIPDFLVNAGGVIGLTKDVLERDHEMTDQALAKIGEVVKSIIDEFHMKNTIPLEFVKNTFL
;
A
#
# COMPACT_ATOMS: atom_id res chain seq x y z
N MET A 1 -29.16 8.00 4.25
CA MET A 1 -29.60 7.83 2.85
C MET A 1 -28.40 7.51 1.98
N ILE A 2 -28.51 6.52 1.07
CA ILE A 2 -27.42 6.20 0.11
C ILE A 2 -27.73 6.87 -1.22
N LYS A 3 -26.75 7.55 -1.78
CA LYS A 3 -26.88 8.22 -3.09
C LYS A 3 -25.60 7.97 -3.89
N GLU A 4 -25.75 7.79 -5.20
CA GLU A 4 -24.66 7.98 -6.13
C GLU A 4 -24.53 9.47 -6.44
N ILE A 5 -23.32 9.98 -6.39
CA ILE A 5 -23.02 11.39 -6.61
C ILE A 5 -21.97 11.56 -7.69
N SER A 6 -22.11 12.61 -8.49
CA SER A 6 -21.01 13.09 -9.33
C SER A 6 -20.12 13.96 -8.45
N ALA A 7 -18.81 13.71 -8.44
CA ALA A 7 -17.87 14.53 -7.69
C ALA A 7 -17.96 16.02 -8.07
N GLU A 8 -18.19 16.31 -9.36
CA GLU A 8 -18.38 17.65 -9.89
C GLU A 8 -19.62 18.37 -9.32
N ASN A 9 -20.73 17.63 -9.19
CA ASN A 9 -22.01 18.19 -8.76
C ASN A 9 -22.17 18.29 -7.23
N TYR A 10 -21.47 17.44 -6.48
CA TYR A 10 -21.62 17.36 -5.04
C TYR A 10 -21.03 18.59 -4.33
N LEU A 11 -19.92 19.11 -4.84
CA LEU A 11 -19.13 20.12 -4.13
C LEU A 11 -19.33 21.53 -4.66
N GLY A 12 -19.95 21.71 -5.83
CA GLY A 12 -20.06 23.02 -6.49
C GLY A 12 -18.70 23.71 -6.71
N ILE A 13 -17.61 22.93 -6.69
CA ILE A 13 -16.23 23.39 -6.68
C ILE A 13 -15.57 22.87 -7.96
N GLU A 14 -14.82 23.72 -8.62
CA GLU A 14 -13.81 23.34 -9.59
C GLU A 14 -12.72 22.56 -8.83
N ILE A 15 -12.80 21.22 -8.78
CA ILE A 15 -11.67 20.37 -8.42
C ILE A 15 -10.67 20.56 -9.55
N GLN A 16 -9.54 21.18 -9.24
CA GLN A 16 -8.56 21.62 -10.25
C GLN A 16 -7.76 20.48 -10.91
N GLU A 17 -7.95 19.24 -10.50
CA GLU A 17 -7.22 18.09 -11.04
C GLU A 17 -8.16 17.21 -11.89
N HIS A 18 -8.14 17.41 -13.20
CA HIS A 18 -8.86 16.59 -14.20
C HIS A 18 -8.59 15.08 -14.09
N GLU A 19 -7.54 14.66 -13.40
CA GLU A 19 -7.17 13.25 -13.20
C GLU A 19 -8.06 12.49 -12.20
N LEU A 20 -8.90 13.19 -11.43
CA LEU A 20 -9.78 12.57 -10.42
C LEU A 20 -11.16 12.18 -10.96
N PHE A 21 -11.49 12.46 -12.24
CA PHE A 21 -12.84 12.32 -12.79
C PHE A 21 -13.04 11.09 -13.68
N ASP A 22 -12.09 10.18 -13.76
CA ASP A 22 -12.21 8.94 -14.54
C ASP A 22 -12.79 7.76 -13.75
N HIS A 23 -13.45 8.04 -12.61
CA HIS A 23 -14.11 7.04 -11.77
C HIS A 23 -15.44 6.59 -12.35
N GLU A 24 -15.71 5.28 -12.25
CA GLU A 24 -17.00 4.73 -12.65
C GLU A 24 -18.12 5.20 -11.70
N HIS A 25 -17.87 5.18 -10.37
CA HIS A 25 -18.87 5.56 -9.37
C HIS A 25 -18.26 6.25 -8.14
N LEU A 26 -19.03 7.18 -7.58
CA LEU A 26 -18.82 7.73 -6.24
C LEU A 26 -20.14 7.70 -5.48
N PHE A 27 -20.18 7.01 -4.36
CA PHE A 27 -21.35 6.89 -3.50
C PHE A 27 -21.14 7.60 -2.17
N VAL A 28 -22.21 8.19 -1.64
CA VAL A 28 -22.26 8.72 -0.28
C VAL A 28 -23.36 8.02 0.50
N PHE A 29 -23.09 7.69 1.75
CA PHE A 29 -24.06 7.30 2.74
C PHE A 29 -24.05 8.26 3.91
N GLU A 30 -25.23 8.85 4.18
CA GLU A 30 -25.48 9.80 5.25
C GLU A 30 -26.58 9.30 6.16
N ASP A 31 -26.37 9.41 7.46
CA ASP A 31 -27.37 9.21 8.51
C ASP A 31 -27.20 10.33 9.53
N ASP A 32 -28.04 11.37 9.45
CA ASP A 32 -27.95 12.56 10.29
C ASP A 32 -28.24 12.25 11.76
N ASP A 33 -29.19 11.32 12.03
CA ASP A 33 -29.56 10.92 13.40
C ASP A 33 -28.40 10.24 14.11
N LYS A 34 -27.54 9.56 13.35
CA LYS A 34 -26.35 8.86 13.82
C LYS A 34 -25.06 9.65 13.62
N ASN A 35 -25.16 10.85 13.08
CA ASN A 35 -24.01 11.65 12.69
C ASN A 35 -22.95 10.81 11.92
N PHE A 36 -23.43 10.01 10.97
CA PHE A 36 -22.61 9.13 10.15
C PHE A 36 -22.52 9.65 8.73
N LYS A 37 -21.31 9.69 8.20
CA LYS A 37 -21.05 9.95 6.77
C LYS A 37 -19.91 9.12 6.28
N ALA A 38 -20.12 8.45 5.15
CA ALA A 38 -19.12 7.63 4.48
C ALA A 38 -19.20 7.80 2.95
N PHE A 39 -18.07 7.61 2.30
CA PHE A 39 -17.93 7.62 0.84
C PHE A 39 -17.32 6.30 0.38
N ILE A 40 -17.81 5.78 -0.75
CA ILE A 40 -17.19 4.69 -1.49
C ILE A 40 -16.97 5.15 -2.92
N ALA A 41 -15.70 5.16 -3.36
CA ALA A 41 -15.34 5.41 -4.75
C ALA A 41 -14.93 4.11 -5.43
N ILE A 42 -15.49 3.87 -6.60
CA ILE A 42 -15.12 2.79 -7.51
C ILE A 42 -14.44 3.44 -8.71
N HIS A 43 -13.12 3.27 -8.81
CA HIS A 43 -12.38 3.82 -9.94
C HIS A 43 -12.60 2.96 -11.19
N SER A 44 -12.54 1.63 -11.05
CA SER A 44 -12.77 0.73 -12.18
C SER A 44 -13.24 -0.64 -11.71
N THR A 45 -14.15 -1.25 -12.50
CA THR A 45 -14.58 -2.64 -12.38
C THR A 45 -14.25 -3.47 -13.61
N LYS A 46 -13.43 -2.95 -14.53
CA LYS A 46 -13.09 -3.61 -15.81
C LYS A 46 -12.46 -4.99 -15.66
N GLU A 47 -11.65 -5.18 -14.62
CA GLU A 47 -11.02 -6.47 -14.30
C GLU A 47 -11.83 -7.33 -13.32
N GLY A 48 -12.93 -6.82 -12.77
CA GLY A 48 -13.78 -7.49 -11.80
C GLY A 48 -14.23 -6.54 -10.69
N PRO A 49 -14.86 -7.04 -9.62
CA PRO A 49 -15.30 -6.22 -8.50
C PRO A 49 -14.18 -5.32 -7.97
N ALA A 50 -14.54 -4.11 -7.57
CA ALA A 50 -13.54 -3.19 -7.02
C ALA A 50 -13.10 -3.64 -5.61
N ILE A 51 -11.80 -3.67 -5.35
CA ILE A 51 -11.24 -3.97 -4.02
C ILE A 51 -10.51 -2.76 -3.47
N GLY A 52 -10.70 -2.49 -2.16
CA GLY A 52 -9.90 -1.54 -1.42
C GLY A 52 -10.28 -1.45 0.05
N GLY A 53 -9.35 -1.00 0.88
CA GLY A 53 -9.58 -0.85 2.31
C GLY A 53 -10.51 0.30 2.66
N CYS A 54 -11.07 0.28 3.88
CA CYS A 54 -11.85 1.37 4.43
C CYS A 54 -10.99 2.18 5.42
N ARG A 55 -10.89 3.50 5.22
CA ARG A 55 -10.30 4.43 6.18
C ARG A 55 -11.34 4.97 7.14
N PHE A 56 -10.99 5.05 8.41
CA PHE A 56 -11.83 5.60 9.46
C PHE A 56 -11.03 6.63 10.24
N LYS A 57 -11.05 7.89 9.79
CA LYS A 57 -10.28 8.98 10.40
C LYS A 57 -11.04 10.30 10.40
N GLU A 58 -10.59 11.27 11.16
CA GLU A 58 -11.06 12.64 11.10
C GLU A 58 -10.55 13.31 9.82
N TYR A 59 -11.39 14.14 9.21
CA TYR A 59 -11.07 14.98 8.05
C TYR A 59 -11.40 16.43 8.37
N GLU A 60 -10.63 17.35 7.83
CA GLU A 60 -10.86 18.80 7.99
C GLU A 60 -12.15 19.24 7.30
N SER A 61 -12.54 18.56 6.22
CA SER A 61 -13.78 18.79 5.48
C SER A 61 -14.19 17.54 4.71
N GLU A 62 -15.45 17.52 4.24
CA GLU A 62 -15.95 16.47 3.33
C GLU A 62 -15.17 16.44 2.01
N ILE A 63 -14.72 17.61 1.54
CA ILE A 63 -13.91 17.73 0.32
C ILE A 63 -12.64 16.88 0.46
N HIS A 64 -11.90 17.03 1.56
CA HIS A 64 -10.70 16.25 1.79
C HIS A 64 -10.96 14.75 1.90
N ALA A 65 -12.14 14.34 2.42
CA ALA A 65 -12.53 12.95 2.45
C ALA A 65 -12.80 12.39 1.05
N ILE A 66 -13.45 13.18 0.18
CA ILE A 66 -13.74 12.82 -1.20
C ILE A 66 -12.45 12.76 -2.02
N GLU A 67 -11.59 13.76 -1.93
CA GLU A 67 -10.28 13.74 -2.59
C GLU A 67 -9.45 12.51 -2.20
N ASP A 68 -9.43 12.18 -0.90
CA ASP A 68 -8.70 11.00 -0.39
C ASP A 68 -9.29 9.70 -0.96
N VAL A 69 -10.61 9.53 -0.96
CA VAL A 69 -11.25 8.31 -1.47
C VAL A 69 -11.07 8.14 -2.98
N LEU A 70 -11.15 9.23 -3.75
CA LEU A 70 -10.91 9.21 -5.20
C LEU A 70 -9.45 8.86 -5.52
N LYS A 71 -8.50 9.57 -4.93
CA LYS A 71 -7.07 9.31 -5.12
C LYS A 71 -6.69 7.87 -4.79
N LEU A 72 -7.21 7.36 -3.68
CA LEU A 72 -6.89 6.02 -3.20
C LEU A 72 -7.53 4.91 -4.02
N SER A 73 -8.78 5.08 -4.47
CA SER A 73 -9.45 4.10 -5.34
C SER A 73 -8.75 3.97 -6.70
N LYS A 74 -8.27 5.07 -7.27
CA LYS A 74 -7.45 5.07 -8.48
C LYS A 74 -6.11 4.34 -8.27
N ALA A 75 -5.43 4.62 -7.16
CA ALA A 75 -4.21 3.92 -6.79
C ALA A 75 -4.42 2.40 -6.60
N MET A 76 -5.59 2.00 -6.08
CA MET A 76 -5.94 0.58 -5.94
C MET A 76 -6.08 -0.12 -7.27
N THR A 77 -6.63 0.51 -8.32
CA THR A 77 -6.69 -0.09 -9.66
C THR A 77 -5.30 -0.45 -10.18
N LEU A 78 -4.36 0.49 -10.10
CA LEU A 78 -2.99 0.23 -10.52
C LEU A 78 -2.33 -0.87 -9.67
N LYS A 79 -2.54 -0.82 -8.35
CA LYS A 79 -1.99 -1.82 -7.43
C LYS A 79 -2.53 -3.23 -7.71
N ASN A 80 -3.82 -3.38 -7.99
CA ASN A 80 -4.44 -4.67 -8.30
C ASN A 80 -3.94 -5.22 -9.64
N ARG A 81 -3.76 -4.37 -10.64
CA ARG A 81 -3.16 -4.76 -11.93
C ARG A 81 -1.74 -5.24 -11.78
N VAL A 82 -0.92 -4.50 -11.04
CA VAL A 82 0.47 -4.88 -10.73
C VAL A 82 0.54 -6.19 -9.93
N ALA A 83 -0.41 -6.40 -9.00
CA ALA A 83 -0.54 -7.64 -8.25
C ALA A 83 -1.00 -8.83 -9.11
N GLY A 84 -1.46 -8.59 -10.35
CA GLY A 84 -2.01 -9.62 -11.22
C GLY A 84 -3.25 -10.31 -10.65
N VAL A 85 -4.09 -9.54 -9.94
CA VAL A 85 -5.36 -10.01 -9.42
C VAL A 85 -6.52 -9.49 -10.29
N PRO A 86 -7.56 -10.32 -10.57
CA PRO A 86 -8.67 -9.94 -11.44
C PRO A 86 -9.71 -9.09 -10.69
N PHE A 87 -9.28 -7.95 -10.18
CA PHE A 87 -10.11 -7.03 -9.42
C PHE A 87 -9.87 -5.58 -9.86
N GLY A 88 -10.94 -4.82 -9.87
CA GLY A 88 -10.90 -3.39 -10.04
C GLY A 88 -10.41 -2.65 -8.78
N GLY A 89 -10.35 -1.34 -8.85
CA GLY A 89 -9.92 -0.50 -7.74
C GLY A 89 -11.07 0.26 -7.09
N GLY A 90 -11.21 0.08 -5.80
CA GLY A 90 -12.14 0.82 -4.96
C GLY A 90 -11.51 1.32 -3.68
N LYS A 91 -12.20 2.19 -2.99
CA LYS A 91 -11.82 2.69 -1.67
C LYS A 91 -13.04 3.15 -0.90
N ALA A 92 -13.00 3.01 0.41
CA ALA A 92 -13.97 3.60 1.31
C ALA A 92 -13.32 4.54 2.31
N VAL A 93 -14.10 5.53 2.73
CA VAL A 93 -13.75 6.47 3.79
C VAL A 93 -14.96 6.66 4.68
N ILE A 94 -14.78 6.49 5.99
CA ILE A 94 -15.75 6.90 7.01
C ILE A 94 -15.18 8.14 7.70
N ILE A 95 -15.95 9.22 7.75
CA ILE A 95 -15.57 10.40 8.52
C ILE A 95 -15.77 10.09 10.01
N LYS A 96 -14.66 10.03 10.74
CA LYS A 96 -14.67 9.76 12.17
C LYS A 96 -15.15 10.98 12.93
N ASN A 97 -16.12 10.77 13.80
CA ASN A 97 -16.55 11.74 14.80
C ASN A 97 -16.35 11.16 16.23
N LYS A 98 -16.73 11.91 17.24
CA LYS A 98 -16.55 11.51 18.65
C LYS A 98 -17.58 10.50 19.18
N GLN A 99 -18.48 10.03 18.31
CA GLN A 99 -19.55 9.11 18.68
C GLN A 99 -19.18 7.63 18.49
N ASN A 100 -20.14 6.72 18.70
CA ASN A 100 -19.98 5.28 18.79
C ASN A 100 -19.40 4.65 17.52
N ASN A 101 -18.09 4.34 17.53
CA ASN A 101 -17.40 3.69 16.40
C ASN A 101 -18.08 2.38 15.95
N LYS A 102 -18.64 1.57 16.87
CA LYS A 102 -19.27 0.31 16.51
C LYS A 102 -20.50 0.52 15.64
N GLU A 103 -21.38 1.46 16.01
CA GLU A 103 -22.57 1.78 15.22
C GLU A 103 -22.21 2.25 13.82
N HIS A 104 -21.13 3.03 13.67
CA HIS A 104 -20.63 3.48 12.37
C HIS A 104 -20.13 2.32 11.50
N LEU A 105 -19.51 1.29 12.10
CA LEU A 105 -19.10 0.09 11.39
C LEU A 105 -20.29 -0.76 10.93
N GLU A 106 -21.35 -0.84 11.74
CA GLU A 106 -22.60 -1.51 11.38
C GLU A 106 -23.32 -0.78 10.21
N LEU A 107 -23.36 0.55 10.25
CA LEU A 107 -23.89 1.35 9.14
C LEU A 107 -23.04 1.21 7.87
N PHE A 108 -21.73 1.13 8.02
CA PHE A 108 -20.83 0.88 6.90
C PHE A 108 -21.06 -0.49 6.26
N ALA A 109 -21.33 -1.54 7.05
CA ALA A 109 -21.73 -2.84 6.51
C ALA A 109 -23.02 -2.75 5.67
N THR A 110 -24.01 -1.98 6.13
CA THR A 110 -25.23 -1.71 5.37
C THR A 110 -24.93 -1.00 4.04
N PHE A 111 -23.97 -0.06 4.06
CA PHE A 111 -23.55 0.65 2.86
C PHE A 111 -22.90 -0.31 1.84
N ILE A 112 -21.98 -1.17 2.29
CA ILE A 112 -21.34 -2.15 1.42
C ILE A 112 -22.36 -3.09 0.79
N ASN A 113 -23.28 -3.63 1.60
CA ASN A 113 -24.32 -4.55 1.13
C ASN A 113 -25.20 -3.94 0.04
N HIS A 114 -25.45 -2.61 0.09
CA HIS A 114 -26.23 -1.93 -0.93
C HIS A 114 -25.54 -1.95 -2.32
N LEU A 115 -24.23 -2.13 -2.36
CA LEU A 115 -23.45 -2.21 -3.61
C LEU A 115 -23.38 -3.61 -4.20
N ASP A 116 -24.02 -4.62 -3.58
CA ASP A 116 -24.23 -5.97 -4.10
C ASP A 116 -22.97 -6.62 -4.70
N GLY A 117 -21.85 -6.52 -3.99
CA GLY A 117 -20.57 -7.11 -4.41
C GLY A 117 -19.77 -6.29 -5.42
N ALA A 118 -20.25 -5.14 -5.89
CA ALA A 118 -19.45 -4.26 -6.75
C ALA A 118 -18.20 -3.71 -6.05
N TYR A 119 -18.20 -3.68 -4.70
CA TYR A 119 -17.07 -3.27 -3.87
C TYR A 119 -16.82 -4.27 -2.74
N LEU A 120 -15.57 -4.74 -2.64
CA LEU A 120 -15.08 -5.58 -1.56
C LEU A 120 -14.17 -4.76 -0.64
N SER A 121 -14.54 -4.68 0.64
CA SER A 121 -13.82 -3.90 1.64
C SER A 121 -12.76 -4.71 2.38
N ALA A 122 -11.72 -4.02 2.88
CA ALA A 122 -10.71 -4.57 3.77
C ALA A 122 -10.35 -3.53 4.83
N GLN A 123 -9.50 -3.92 5.79
CA GLN A 123 -8.94 -2.96 6.75
C GLN A 123 -8.03 -1.92 6.09
N ASP A 124 -8.00 -0.71 6.65
CA ASP A 124 -7.03 0.35 6.37
C ASP A 124 -6.87 1.24 7.62
N ILE A 125 -6.29 2.42 7.48
CA ILE A 125 -6.03 3.35 8.58
C ILE A 125 -7.31 3.59 9.41
N GLY A 126 -7.19 3.44 10.73
CA GLY A 126 -8.26 3.68 11.69
C GLY A 126 -9.25 2.53 11.87
N ILE A 127 -9.12 1.44 11.10
CA ILE A 127 -9.87 0.20 11.25
C ILE A 127 -8.94 -0.93 11.65
N SER A 128 -9.13 -1.48 12.84
CA SER A 128 -8.40 -2.64 13.34
C SER A 128 -8.97 -3.95 12.78
N LEU A 129 -8.25 -5.07 13.01
CA LEU A 129 -8.77 -6.40 12.70
C LEU A 129 -10.07 -6.71 13.49
N THR A 130 -10.22 -6.18 14.70
CA THR A 130 -11.44 -6.33 15.48
C THR A 130 -12.60 -5.56 14.85
N ASP A 131 -12.34 -4.35 14.38
CA ASP A 131 -13.34 -3.50 13.74
C ASP A 131 -13.83 -4.10 12.42
N ILE A 132 -12.92 -4.59 11.57
CA ILE A 132 -13.30 -5.17 10.29
C ILE A 132 -14.12 -6.46 10.47
N ARG A 133 -13.90 -7.22 11.56
CA ARG A 133 -14.71 -8.37 11.92
C ARG A 133 -16.14 -8.01 12.33
N ILE A 134 -16.38 -6.81 12.87
CA ILE A 134 -17.75 -6.33 13.11
C ILE A 134 -18.47 -6.15 11.77
N VAL A 135 -17.76 -5.58 10.78
CA VAL A 135 -18.32 -5.37 9.43
C VAL A 135 -18.58 -6.70 8.73
N SER A 136 -17.64 -7.67 8.81
CA SER A 136 -17.76 -8.98 8.16
C SER A 136 -18.86 -9.87 8.74
N GLN A 137 -19.26 -9.66 10.00
CA GLN A 137 -20.42 -10.34 10.57
C GLN A 137 -21.76 -9.91 9.95
N LEU A 138 -21.79 -8.75 9.28
CA LEU A 138 -22.98 -8.13 8.70
C LEU A 138 -22.93 -8.01 7.18
N SER A 139 -21.76 -8.28 6.57
CA SER A 139 -21.55 -8.21 5.12
C SER A 139 -20.57 -9.28 4.66
N GLU A 140 -20.93 -10.05 3.63
CA GLU A 140 -20.03 -11.00 2.97
C GLU A 140 -19.02 -10.34 2.02
N HIS A 141 -19.20 -9.05 1.74
CA HIS A 141 -18.33 -8.27 0.85
C HIS A 141 -17.14 -7.63 1.59
N VAL A 142 -16.55 -8.39 2.54
CA VAL A 142 -15.44 -7.93 3.38
C VAL A 142 -14.34 -8.99 3.43
N LEU A 143 -13.10 -8.54 3.23
CA LEU A 143 -11.90 -9.37 3.31
C LEU A 143 -11.26 -9.19 4.70
N ASP A 144 -11.53 -10.08 5.64
CA ASP A 144 -11.06 -10.02 7.03
C ASP A 144 -10.24 -11.24 7.47
N ASN A 145 -10.04 -12.22 6.57
CA ASN A 145 -9.54 -13.55 6.91
C ASN A 145 -8.02 -13.61 7.10
N VAL A 146 -7.27 -12.59 6.66
CA VAL A 146 -5.81 -12.70 6.53
C VAL A 146 -5.12 -11.42 7.02
N ASP A 147 -4.06 -11.55 7.83
CA ASP A 147 -3.10 -10.48 8.03
C ASP A 147 -2.28 -10.27 6.72
N PRO A 148 -2.37 -9.11 6.06
CA PRO A 148 -1.62 -8.85 4.83
C PRO A 148 -0.11 -8.69 5.05
N GLY A 149 0.35 -8.49 6.29
CA GLY A 149 1.75 -8.20 6.63
C GLY A 149 2.73 -9.25 6.14
N PRO A 150 2.55 -10.55 6.45
CA PRO A 150 3.43 -11.62 5.96
C PRO A 150 3.52 -11.71 4.44
N TYR A 151 2.41 -11.51 3.73
CA TYR A 151 2.39 -11.54 2.25
C TYR A 151 3.06 -10.31 1.66
N THR A 152 2.86 -9.14 2.27
CA THR A 152 3.60 -7.92 1.91
C THR A 152 5.10 -8.14 2.08
N ALA A 153 5.53 -8.66 3.23
CA ALA A 153 6.93 -8.97 3.50
C ALA A 153 7.52 -9.94 2.47
N LYS A 154 6.77 -10.97 2.09
CA LYS A 154 7.20 -11.94 1.09
C LYS A 154 7.33 -11.32 -0.30
N GLY A 155 6.41 -10.41 -0.69
CA GLY A 155 6.51 -9.63 -1.92
C GLY A 155 7.77 -8.74 -1.96
N ILE A 156 8.05 -8.04 -0.84
CA ILE A 156 9.28 -7.24 -0.69
C ILE A 156 10.52 -8.14 -0.79
N TYR A 157 10.48 -9.30 -0.16
CA TYR A 157 11.58 -10.27 -0.23
C TYR A 157 11.90 -10.68 -1.68
N TYR A 158 10.90 -11.00 -2.50
CA TYR A 158 11.11 -11.32 -3.91
C TYR A 158 11.64 -10.11 -4.70
N ALA A 159 11.14 -8.90 -4.42
CA ALA A 159 11.67 -7.67 -5.01
C ALA A 159 13.16 -7.46 -4.65
N LEU A 160 13.52 -7.62 -3.39
CA LEU A 160 14.90 -7.48 -2.92
C LEU A 160 15.83 -8.57 -3.49
N ARG A 161 15.34 -9.79 -3.68
CA ARG A 161 16.12 -10.83 -4.39
C ARG A 161 16.46 -10.40 -5.81
N SER A 162 15.49 -9.86 -6.55
CA SER A 162 15.75 -9.34 -7.90
C SER A 162 16.70 -8.15 -7.88
N VAL A 163 16.59 -7.26 -6.89
CA VAL A 163 17.55 -6.15 -6.69
C VAL A 163 18.96 -6.69 -6.46
N LYS A 164 19.15 -7.65 -5.57
CA LYS A 164 20.47 -8.27 -5.32
C LYS A 164 21.02 -8.95 -6.56
N GLU A 165 20.20 -9.73 -7.26
CA GLU A 165 20.63 -10.50 -8.43
C GLU A 165 20.96 -9.63 -9.64
N TYR A 166 20.08 -8.69 -10.00
CA TYR A 166 20.18 -7.95 -11.27
C TYR A 166 20.77 -6.55 -11.14
N TYR A 167 20.61 -5.87 -10.00
CA TYR A 167 21.22 -4.56 -9.78
C TYR A 167 22.62 -4.67 -9.15
N PHE A 168 22.81 -5.57 -8.21
CA PHE A 168 24.09 -5.79 -7.51
C PHE A 168 24.88 -7.01 -8.00
N ASN A 169 24.49 -7.62 -9.14
CA ASN A 169 25.18 -8.76 -9.75
C ASN A 169 25.36 -9.95 -8.79
N GLY A 170 24.37 -10.24 -7.99
CA GLY A 170 24.37 -11.34 -7.01
C GLY A 170 25.09 -11.03 -5.70
N ASN A 171 25.63 -9.83 -5.51
CA ASN A 171 26.26 -9.45 -4.25
C ASN A 171 25.22 -9.33 -3.13
N ASN A 172 25.56 -9.85 -1.95
CA ASN A 172 24.71 -9.77 -0.77
C ASN A 172 24.95 -8.42 -0.05
N GLU A 173 24.20 -7.42 -0.46
CA GLU A 173 24.32 -6.05 0.07
C GLU A 173 23.61 -5.90 1.42
N ASP A 174 24.16 -5.05 2.29
CA ASP A 174 23.57 -4.69 3.57
C ASP A 174 22.26 -3.91 3.35
N ILE A 175 21.27 -4.18 4.20
CA ILE A 175 19.94 -3.58 4.12
C ILE A 175 19.61 -2.83 5.40
N LEU A 176 19.08 -1.62 5.29
CA LEU A 176 18.44 -0.90 6.38
C LEU A 176 16.91 -1.03 6.25
N ILE A 177 16.28 -1.67 7.22
CA ILE A 177 14.81 -1.75 7.32
C ILE A 177 14.34 -0.70 8.33
N GLN A 178 13.42 0.18 7.89
CA GLN A 178 12.76 1.12 8.79
C GLN A 178 11.41 0.55 9.22
N GLY A 179 11.27 0.34 10.52
CA GLY A 179 10.09 -0.25 11.16
C GLY A 179 10.20 -1.76 11.36
N PHE A 180 9.82 -2.21 12.56
CA PHE A 180 9.79 -3.62 12.95
C PHE A 180 8.37 -4.03 13.39
N GLY A 181 7.36 -3.62 12.58
CA GLY A 181 5.96 -4.05 12.67
C GLY A 181 5.72 -5.38 11.97
N SER A 182 4.45 -5.70 11.63
CA SER A 182 4.10 -6.96 10.95
C SER A 182 4.90 -7.17 9.66
N VAL A 183 5.05 -6.15 8.80
CA VAL A 183 5.81 -6.26 7.56
C VAL A 183 7.31 -6.39 7.82
N GLY A 184 7.89 -5.47 8.60
CA GLY A 184 9.35 -5.43 8.81
C GLY A 184 9.89 -6.66 9.52
N SER A 185 9.20 -7.19 10.53
CA SER A 185 9.62 -8.39 11.26
C SER A 185 9.57 -9.65 10.41
N ASN A 186 8.54 -9.82 9.59
CA ASN A 186 8.47 -10.93 8.65
C ASN A 186 9.53 -10.83 7.54
N LEU A 187 9.81 -9.61 7.05
CA LEU A 187 10.87 -9.38 6.07
C LEU A 187 12.26 -9.73 6.64
N VAL A 188 12.53 -9.31 7.88
CA VAL A 188 13.79 -9.68 8.59
C VAL A 188 13.95 -11.18 8.63
N SER A 189 12.91 -11.95 8.97
CA SER A 189 12.99 -13.42 9.03
C SER A 189 13.43 -14.02 7.70
N HIS A 190 12.84 -13.58 6.58
CA HIS A 190 13.23 -14.05 5.24
C HIS A 190 14.68 -13.71 4.87
N LEU A 191 15.16 -12.52 5.24
CA LEU A 191 16.48 -12.05 4.85
C LEU A 191 17.61 -12.64 5.71
N LEU A 192 17.36 -12.92 7.00
CA LEU A 192 18.35 -13.57 7.88
C LEU A 192 18.69 -14.98 7.42
N ASP A 193 17.73 -15.72 6.89
CA ASP A 193 17.95 -17.06 6.33
C ASP A 193 18.94 -17.04 5.15
N GLU A 194 19.10 -15.90 4.47
CA GLU A 194 20.07 -15.70 3.37
C GLU A 194 21.43 -15.16 3.85
N GLY A 195 21.62 -14.93 5.15
CA GLY A 195 22.85 -14.37 5.71
C GLY A 195 23.04 -12.87 5.40
N THR A 196 21.97 -12.15 5.10
CA THR A 196 22.00 -10.70 4.86
C THR A 196 22.26 -9.95 6.16
N LYS A 197 23.19 -8.98 6.15
CA LYS A 197 23.35 -8.07 7.27
C LYS A 197 22.27 -7.01 7.27
N ILE A 198 21.49 -6.97 8.34
CA ILE A 198 20.30 -6.13 8.45
C ILE A 198 20.50 -5.11 9.57
N TYR A 199 20.31 -3.84 9.23
CA TYR A 199 20.12 -2.75 10.19
C TYR A 199 18.64 -2.50 10.37
N VAL A 200 18.20 -2.17 11.58
CA VAL A 200 16.80 -1.85 11.89
C VAL A 200 16.72 -0.48 12.56
N ASP A 201 15.88 0.39 11.96
CA ASP A 201 15.45 1.67 12.53
C ASP A 201 14.02 1.50 13.08
N GLU A 202 13.90 1.44 14.41
CA GLU A 202 12.62 1.23 15.11
C GLU A 202 12.58 2.11 16.36
N ALA A 203 11.48 2.85 16.54
CA ALA A 203 11.30 3.76 17.66
C ALA A 203 10.87 3.05 18.95
N ASP A 204 10.20 1.90 18.84
CA ASP A 204 9.80 1.10 20.00
C ASP A 204 10.98 0.26 20.47
N GLU A 205 11.47 0.54 21.68
CA GLU A 205 12.63 -0.15 22.25
C GLU A 205 12.42 -1.67 22.43
N MET A 206 11.21 -2.13 22.73
CA MET A 206 10.93 -3.57 22.87
C MET A 206 11.02 -4.28 21.53
N LYS A 207 10.50 -3.68 20.47
CA LYS A 207 10.61 -4.20 19.11
C LYS A 207 12.05 -4.15 18.63
N LEU A 208 12.77 -3.07 18.86
CA LEU A 208 14.19 -2.95 18.51
C LEU A 208 15.03 -4.02 19.22
N ASN A 209 14.82 -4.23 20.52
CA ASN A 209 15.47 -5.28 21.27
C ASN A 209 15.17 -6.69 20.75
N THR A 210 13.94 -6.90 20.25
CA THR A 210 13.56 -8.15 19.61
C THR A 210 14.33 -8.36 18.30
N ALA A 211 14.42 -7.33 17.46
CA ALA A 211 15.20 -7.38 16.23
C ALA A 211 16.70 -7.71 16.50
N VAL A 212 17.28 -7.07 17.53
CA VAL A 212 18.67 -7.31 17.93
C VAL A 212 18.89 -8.76 18.40
N LYS A 213 17.95 -9.32 19.16
CA LYS A 213 18.00 -10.73 19.59
C LYS A 213 17.94 -11.71 18.41
N LEU A 214 17.32 -11.32 17.31
CA LEU A 214 17.29 -12.09 16.06
C LEU A 214 18.58 -11.95 15.22
N GLY A 215 19.51 -11.06 15.61
CA GLY A 215 20.78 -10.87 14.92
C GLY A 215 20.85 -9.59 14.07
N CYS A 216 19.85 -8.73 14.14
CA CYS A 216 19.89 -7.43 13.48
C CYS A 216 20.76 -6.41 14.23
N TYR A 217 21.25 -5.41 13.51
CA TYR A 217 22.02 -4.31 14.07
C TYR A 217 21.12 -3.09 14.27
N PRO A 218 21.13 -2.43 15.44
CA PRO A 218 20.34 -1.22 15.63
C PRO A 218 20.89 -0.08 14.77
N CYS A 219 20.01 0.62 14.06
CA CYS A 219 20.36 1.82 13.33
C CYS A 219 20.39 3.02 14.28
N LYS A 220 21.52 3.72 14.36
CA LYS A 220 21.67 4.96 15.15
C LYS A 220 21.35 6.22 14.36
N SER A 221 21.48 6.15 13.04
CA SER A 221 21.18 7.24 12.12
C SER A 221 21.08 6.67 10.71
N ILE A 222 19.95 6.94 10.05
CA ILE A 222 19.69 6.50 8.68
C ILE A 222 20.83 6.95 7.75
N PHE A 223 21.25 8.22 7.84
CA PHE A 223 22.27 8.81 6.97
C PHE A 223 23.73 8.37 7.25
N LYS A 224 23.95 7.66 8.37
CA LYS A 224 25.28 7.15 8.76
C LYS A 224 25.40 5.65 8.66
N THR A 225 24.34 4.97 8.22
CA THR A 225 24.33 3.51 8.06
C THR A 225 25.00 3.13 6.75
N SER A 226 25.86 2.12 6.79
CA SER A 226 26.62 1.66 5.62
C SER A 226 25.83 0.77 4.65
N ALA A 227 24.52 0.64 4.83
CA ALA A 227 23.68 -0.17 3.95
C ALA A 227 23.54 0.45 2.55
N SER A 228 23.51 -0.39 1.52
CA SER A 228 23.30 0.02 0.13
C SER A 228 21.82 0.09 -0.23
N ILE A 229 20.97 -0.64 0.51
CA ILE A 229 19.54 -0.75 0.28
C ILE A 229 18.79 -0.16 1.47
N PHE A 230 17.80 0.70 1.20
CA PHE A 230 16.84 1.20 2.18
C PHE A 230 15.47 0.57 1.95
N SER A 231 14.90 -0.06 2.98
CA SER A 231 13.58 -0.69 2.94
C SER A 231 12.65 -0.04 3.96
N PRO A 232 11.94 1.05 3.59
CA PRO A 232 10.94 1.68 4.47
C PRO A 232 9.73 0.76 4.64
N CYS A 233 9.45 0.34 5.89
CA CYS A 233 8.33 -0.54 6.26
C CYS A 233 7.47 0.05 7.39
N ALA A 234 7.65 1.34 7.76
CA ALA A 234 6.92 1.98 8.85
C ALA A 234 5.93 3.04 8.33
N ILE A 235 6.42 4.23 8.04
CA ILE A 235 5.61 5.41 7.74
C ILE A 235 5.83 5.92 6.32
N GLY A 236 4.79 6.55 5.75
CA GLY A 236 4.90 7.29 4.49
C GLY A 236 5.60 8.64 4.66
N GLY A 237 5.92 9.30 3.52
CA GLY A 237 6.53 10.63 3.50
C GLY A 237 7.97 10.71 3.97
N ILE A 238 8.63 9.56 4.21
CA ILE A 238 10.03 9.51 4.66
C ILE A 238 11.00 10.00 3.57
N LEU A 239 10.66 9.75 2.31
CA LEU A 239 11.45 10.17 1.17
C LEU A 239 11.12 11.61 0.85
N ASN A 240 11.88 12.52 1.41
CA ASN A 240 11.81 13.96 1.18
C ASN A 240 13.13 14.47 0.58
N LYS A 241 13.22 15.77 0.33
CA LYS A 241 14.41 16.38 -0.27
C LYS A 241 15.67 16.17 0.59
N GLU A 242 15.55 16.34 1.91
CA GLU A 242 16.64 16.14 2.86
C GLU A 242 17.16 14.69 2.83
N PHE A 243 16.25 13.70 2.75
CA PHE A 243 16.61 12.29 2.62
C PHE A 243 17.40 12.06 1.33
N ILE A 244 16.93 12.59 0.19
CA ILE A 244 17.57 12.39 -1.11
C ILE A 244 18.98 12.98 -1.13
N GLU A 245 19.15 14.19 -0.59
CA GLU A 245 20.43 14.91 -0.59
C GLU A 245 21.48 14.32 0.36
N ASN A 246 21.07 13.69 1.45
CA ASN A 246 21.98 13.23 2.52
C ASN A 246 22.15 11.71 2.58
N SER A 247 21.35 10.93 1.85
CA SER A 247 21.46 9.46 1.87
C SER A 247 22.53 8.95 0.90
N THR A 248 23.10 7.80 1.23
CA THR A 248 24.08 7.09 0.39
C THR A 248 23.52 5.77 -0.16
N PHE A 249 22.23 5.55 0.00
CA PHE A 249 21.56 4.35 -0.52
C PHE A 249 21.58 4.35 -2.05
N LYS A 250 21.80 3.18 -2.62
CA LYS A 250 21.74 2.98 -4.08
C LYS A 250 20.34 2.56 -4.51
N VAL A 251 19.63 1.83 -3.64
CA VAL A 251 18.29 1.30 -3.93
C VAL A 251 17.34 1.57 -2.78
N ILE A 252 16.12 1.97 -3.10
CA ILE A 252 14.99 2.09 -2.16
C ILE A 252 13.93 1.08 -2.60
N CYS A 253 13.64 0.11 -1.72
CA CYS A 253 12.70 -0.98 -1.98
C CYS A 253 12.05 -1.43 -0.67
N GLY A 254 10.82 -1.01 -0.39
CA GLY A 254 10.15 -1.28 0.89
C GLY A 254 8.64 -1.17 0.84
N GLY A 255 7.98 -1.59 1.92
CA GLY A 255 6.54 -1.84 1.96
C GLY A 255 5.67 -0.72 2.52
N ALA A 256 6.24 0.38 3.03
CA ALA A 256 5.44 1.50 3.51
C ALA A 256 4.64 2.13 2.35
N ASN A 257 3.38 2.50 2.59
CA ASN A 257 2.57 3.20 1.60
C ASN A 257 2.98 4.68 1.52
N ASN A 258 2.87 5.27 0.32
CA ASN A 258 3.12 6.70 0.09
C ASN A 258 4.48 7.14 0.65
N GLN A 259 5.54 6.43 0.28
CA GLN A 259 6.89 6.67 0.79
C GLN A 259 7.42 8.06 0.44
N LEU A 260 7.05 8.57 -0.73
CA LEU A 260 7.40 9.91 -1.19
C LEU A 260 6.52 10.96 -0.52
N LEU A 261 7.15 12.06 -0.08
CA LEU A 261 6.43 13.22 0.46
C LEU A 261 5.61 13.93 -0.64
N SER A 262 6.07 13.87 -1.89
CA SER A 262 5.39 14.39 -3.08
C SER A 262 5.86 13.69 -4.36
N ASP A 263 5.01 13.63 -5.38
CA ASP A 263 5.27 12.87 -6.61
C ASP A 263 6.44 13.40 -7.44
N ASN A 264 6.76 14.70 -7.37
CA ASN A 264 7.90 15.29 -8.06
C ASN A 264 9.27 14.75 -7.58
N LEU A 265 9.31 14.08 -6.41
CA LEU A 265 10.53 13.48 -5.87
C LEU A 265 10.98 12.22 -6.62
N TYR A 266 10.12 11.59 -7.42
CA TYR A 266 10.57 10.51 -8.32
C TYR A 266 11.74 10.96 -9.22
N ASN A 267 11.59 12.12 -9.86
CA ASN A 267 12.64 12.68 -10.72
C ASN A 267 13.89 13.03 -9.93
N ALA A 268 13.76 13.56 -8.72
CA ALA A 268 14.89 13.91 -7.87
C ALA A 268 15.68 12.66 -7.45
N ILE A 269 15.03 11.60 -7.01
CA ILE A 269 15.68 10.32 -6.65
C ILE A 269 16.44 9.75 -7.85
N HIS A 270 15.79 9.71 -9.02
CA HIS A 270 16.40 9.22 -10.24
C HIS A 270 17.63 10.05 -10.65
N SER A 271 17.53 11.38 -10.57
CA SER A 271 18.64 12.30 -10.89
C SER A 271 19.84 12.16 -9.94
N HIS A 272 19.62 11.67 -8.71
CA HIS A 272 20.67 11.32 -7.76
C HIS A 272 21.27 9.93 -7.99
N GLY A 273 20.85 9.22 -9.05
CA GLY A 273 21.34 7.88 -9.39
C GLY A 273 20.82 6.78 -8.47
N MET A 274 19.77 7.03 -7.70
CA MET A 274 19.14 6.03 -6.85
C MET A 274 18.05 5.30 -7.63
N LEU A 275 18.01 3.97 -7.53
CA LEU A 275 16.90 3.16 -8.02
C LEU A 275 15.79 3.12 -6.96
N TYR A 276 14.66 3.73 -7.24
CA TYR A 276 13.45 3.63 -6.40
C TYR A 276 12.44 2.69 -7.05
N ILE A 277 12.17 1.56 -6.38
CA ILE A 277 11.09 0.66 -6.79
C ILE A 277 9.78 1.18 -6.21
N PRO A 278 8.76 1.48 -7.05
CA PRO A 278 7.50 2.05 -6.58
C PRO A 278 6.86 1.23 -5.47
N ASP A 279 6.45 1.89 -4.39
CA ASP A 279 5.92 1.27 -3.18
C ASP A 279 4.67 0.42 -3.44
N PHE A 280 3.75 0.89 -4.28
CA PHE A 280 2.52 0.16 -4.64
C PHE A 280 2.78 -1.15 -5.40
N LEU A 281 3.92 -1.29 -6.09
CA LEU A 281 4.38 -2.55 -6.67
C LEU A 281 4.93 -3.47 -5.57
N VAL A 282 5.86 -2.96 -4.78
CA VAL A 282 6.58 -3.77 -3.79
C VAL A 282 5.65 -4.29 -2.71
N ASN A 283 4.69 -3.46 -2.26
CA ASN A 283 3.72 -3.83 -1.23
C ASN A 283 2.44 -4.49 -1.76
N ALA A 284 2.35 -4.79 -3.07
CA ALA A 284 1.21 -5.47 -3.67
C ALA A 284 0.98 -6.89 -3.12
N GLY A 285 1.99 -7.48 -2.49
CA GLY A 285 1.87 -8.78 -1.82
C GLY A 285 0.72 -8.85 -0.81
N GLY A 286 0.42 -7.74 -0.13
CA GLY A 286 -0.73 -7.65 0.78
C GLY A 286 -2.07 -7.92 0.09
N VAL A 287 -2.28 -7.38 -1.10
CA VAL A 287 -3.49 -7.61 -1.90
C VAL A 287 -3.55 -9.07 -2.38
N ILE A 288 -2.42 -9.63 -2.82
CA ILE A 288 -2.34 -11.05 -3.21
C ILE A 288 -2.77 -11.96 -2.06
N GLY A 289 -2.29 -11.67 -0.84
CA GLY A 289 -2.66 -12.41 0.37
C GLY A 289 -4.13 -12.26 0.73
N LEU A 290 -4.68 -11.04 0.69
CA LEU A 290 -6.08 -10.77 1.01
C LEU A 290 -7.06 -11.46 0.04
N THR A 291 -6.67 -11.59 -1.22
CA THR A 291 -7.53 -12.17 -2.27
C THR A 291 -7.36 -13.66 -2.49
N LYS A 292 -6.44 -14.31 -1.76
CA LYS A 292 -6.12 -15.73 -2.00
C LYS A 292 -7.31 -16.66 -1.83
N ASP A 293 -8.14 -16.44 -0.81
CA ASP A 293 -9.29 -17.30 -0.51
C ASP A 293 -10.42 -17.09 -1.53
N VAL A 294 -10.67 -15.84 -1.94
CA VAL A 294 -11.64 -15.51 -2.99
C VAL A 294 -11.23 -16.07 -4.35
N LEU A 295 -9.92 -16.17 -4.60
CA LEU A 295 -9.37 -16.73 -5.84
C LEU A 295 -9.03 -18.21 -5.73
N GLU A 296 -9.40 -18.87 -4.63
CA GLU A 296 -9.14 -20.28 -4.35
C GLU A 296 -7.65 -20.67 -4.55
N ARG A 297 -6.73 -19.74 -4.22
CA ARG A 297 -5.30 -19.98 -4.33
C ARG A 297 -4.79 -20.74 -3.12
N ASP A 298 -4.17 -21.88 -3.35
CA ASP A 298 -3.40 -22.59 -2.32
C ASP A 298 -2.08 -21.84 -1.99
N HIS A 299 -1.27 -22.46 -1.14
CA HIS A 299 -0.01 -21.88 -0.70
C HIS A 299 0.98 -21.70 -1.88
N GLU A 300 1.08 -22.70 -2.75
CA GLU A 300 2.00 -22.69 -3.90
C GLU A 300 1.60 -21.64 -4.92
N MET A 301 0.33 -21.60 -5.30
CA MET A 301 -0.22 -20.60 -6.22
C MET A 301 -0.06 -19.17 -5.68
N THR A 302 -0.22 -19.00 -4.35
CA THR A 302 -0.03 -17.71 -3.70
C THR A 302 1.45 -17.30 -3.74
N ASP A 303 2.38 -18.21 -3.47
CA ASP A 303 3.81 -17.93 -3.52
C ASP A 303 4.27 -17.61 -4.95
N GLN A 304 3.79 -18.34 -5.96
CA GLN A 304 4.05 -18.04 -7.37
C GLN A 304 3.53 -16.65 -7.76
N ALA A 305 2.35 -16.25 -7.26
CA ALA A 305 1.82 -14.90 -7.50
C ALA A 305 2.68 -13.81 -6.85
N LEU A 306 3.19 -14.05 -5.63
CA LEU A 306 4.10 -13.13 -4.95
C LEU A 306 5.45 -13.03 -5.66
N ALA A 307 5.97 -14.13 -6.20
CA ALA A 307 7.25 -14.15 -6.93
C ALA A 307 7.22 -13.27 -8.20
N LYS A 308 6.06 -13.10 -8.84
CA LYS A 308 5.89 -12.19 -9.99
C LYS A 308 6.26 -10.74 -9.69
N ILE A 309 6.16 -10.29 -8.43
CA ILE A 309 6.65 -8.98 -8.02
C ILE A 309 8.14 -8.85 -8.32
N GLY A 310 8.93 -9.87 -8.03
CA GLY A 310 10.35 -9.92 -8.37
C GLY A 310 10.62 -9.88 -9.87
N GLU A 311 9.81 -10.55 -10.69
CA GLU A 311 9.93 -10.53 -12.15
C GLU A 311 9.69 -9.12 -12.73
N VAL A 312 8.69 -8.41 -12.21
CA VAL A 312 8.44 -7.00 -12.60
C VAL A 312 9.60 -6.10 -12.17
N VAL A 313 10.14 -6.30 -10.97
CA VAL A 313 11.31 -5.56 -10.49
C VAL A 313 12.54 -5.81 -11.36
N LYS A 314 12.76 -7.05 -11.82
CA LYS A 314 13.81 -7.37 -12.80
C LYS A 314 13.63 -6.53 -14.08
N SER A 315 12.42 -6.48 -14.62
CA SER A 315 12.14 -5.70 -15.84
C SER A 315 12.39 -4.19 -15.63
N ILE A 316 12.07 -3.67 -14.44
CA ILE A 316 12.39 -2.28 -14.06
C ILE A 316 13.90 -2.04 -14.06
N ILE A 317 14.67 -2.96 -13.48
CA ILE A 317 16.13 -2.86 -13.41
C ILE A 317 16.74 -2.88 -14.82
N ASP A 318 16.25 -3.78 -15.69
CA ASP A 318 16.69 -3.86 -17.08
C ASP A 318 16.44 -2.53 -17.83
N GLU A 319 15.23 -1.95 -17.69
CA GLU A 319 14.89 -0.65 -18.29
C GLU A 319 15.70 0.51 -17.71
N PHE A 320 15.91 0.52 -16.39
CA PHE A 320 16.73 1.50 -15.71
C PHE A 320 18.18 1.49 -16.25
N HIS A 321 18.79 0.31 -16.40
CA HIS A 321 20.17 0.18 -16.88
C HIS A 321 20.29 0.45 -18.37
N MET A 322 19.36 -0.02 -19.20
CA MET A 322 19.45 0.08 -20.65
C MET A 322 19.04 1.45 -21.20
N LYS A 323 17.99 2.06 -20.63
CA LYS A 323 17.35 3.25 -21.18
C LYS A 323 17.30 4.43 -20.20
N ASN A 324 17.78 4.24 -18.97
CA ASN A 324 17.67 5.22 -17.88
C ASN A 324 16.20 5.64 -17.62
N THR A 325 15.25 4.69 -17.80
CA THR A 325 13.83 4.94 -17.61
C THR A 325 13.53 5.07 -16.12
N ILE A 326 12.68 6.03 -15.75
CA ILE A 326 12.20 6.19 -14.38
C ILE A 326 11.28 5.00 -14.06
N PRO A 327 11.49 4.24 -12.95
CA PRO A 327 10.70 3.06 -12.61
C PRO A 327 9.19 3.29 -12.61
N LEU A 328 8.72 4.45 -12.13
CA LEU A 328 7.31 4.80 -12.13
C LEU A 328 6.73 4.89 -13.55
N GLU A 329 7.45 5.48 -14.49
CA GLU A 329 7.02 5.60 -15.89
C GLU A 329 6.92 4.22 -16.54
N PHE A 330 7.90 3.35 -16.30
CA PHE A 330 7.85 1.97 -16.78
C PHE A 330 6.59 1.24 -16.28
N VAL A 331 6.32 1.33 -14.97
CA VAL A 331 5.15 0.64 -14.37
C VAL A 331 3.85 1.21 -14.91
N LYS A 332 3.71 2.53 -15.00
CA LYS A 332 2.51 3.16 -15.57
C LYS A 332 2.30 2.75 -17.02
N ASN A 333 3.32 2.77 -17.86
CA ASN A 333 3.22 2.38 -19.28
C ASN A 333 2.93 0.89 -19.48
N THR A 334 3.27 0.04 -18.52
CA THR A 334 3.07 -1.41 -18.61
C THR A 334 1.68 -1.84 -18.11
N PHE A 335 1.14 -1.16 -17.09
CA PHE A 335 -0.04 -1.61 -16.34
C PHE A 335 -1.25 -0.65 -16.43
N LEU A 336 -1.11 0.56 -16.97
CA LEU A 336 -2.23 1.48 -17.22
C LEU A 336 -2.58 1.55 -18.70
#